data_c3dcd6612fcbe22d9584edd8003e6269
#
_entry.id   c3dcd6612fcbe22d9584edd8003e6269
#
_cell.length_a   1.000
_cell.length_b   1.000
_cell.length_c   1.000
_cell.angle_alpha   90.00
_cell.angle_beta   90.00
_cell.angle_gamma   90.00
#
_symmetry.space_group_name_H-M   'P 1'
#
loop_
_entity.id
_entity.type
_entity.pdbx_description
1 polymer ?
#
loop_
_entity_poly.entity_id
_entity_poly.type
_entity_poly.pdbx_seq_one_letter_code
_entity_poly.pdbx_strand_id
1 'polypeptide(L)'
;MVVAVCGITFAFQTNTYAKKNFKVTPSKVEKQSKKSFRTITTKYTKHYLGLNAFLDKMEKAGGGTLTIKKGTYYISNAIYVPSNTTVVFENGVVFKKINKTGTNYKASGSMWQICPRSKSKKKNSIRKYKGAKNVTFKAKGKVTFDMNNITGITIVAAHNQNIDISGITFKNQNGNHYVEVNGSKDVNIHDCYFGKSKKSTREKYYMKEAINIDLADKATHGLPLDWVKKDKTPCCNVTVENNVFDSTTRGVGTHKYSQNSKGENIYHQNITIRNNEFKNIHDNGVFVLNWKNTKIENNKFTNIGNSSKKSYSSGAHAISGGGIEEINITGNTFTKIKRNPVYFCIQQNVGGGSNYKKVGMKITKEETKAMLDNKVSDCGYD
;
A
#
# COMPACT_ATOMS: atom_id res chain seq x y z
N MET A 1 -66.05 1.15 4.70
CA MET A 1 -64.96 0.31 5.24
C MET A 1 -63.66 1.07 5.05
N VAL A 2 -63.17 1.79 6.06
CA VAL A 2 -61.96 2.61 6.01
C VAL A 2 -60.81 1.74 6.53
N VAL A 3 -59.84 1.44 5.67
CA VAL A 3 -58.64 0.70 6.05
C VAL A 3 -57.60 1.73 6.50
N ALA A 4 -57.36 1.78 7.81
CA ALA A 4 -56.26 2.56 8.40
C ALA A 4 -54.92 1.84 8.16
N VAL A 5 -54.06 2.40 7.32
CA VAL A 5 -52.67 1.95 7.15
C VAL A 5 -51.83 2.55 8.28
N CYS A 6 -51.48 1.74 9.29
CA CYS A 6 -50.52 2.11 10.33
C CYS A 6 -49.10 2.10 9.72
N GLY A 7 -48.56 3.27 9.39
CA GLY A 7 -47.18 3.45 8.99
C GLY A 7 -46.27 3.28 10.21
N ILE A 8 -45.53 2.17 10.28
CA ILE A 8 -44.43 1.98 11.27
C ILE A 8 -43.19 2.72 10.75
N THR A 9 -42.96 3.92 11.29
CA THR A 9 -41.69 4.65 11.08
C THR A 9 -40.62 4.04 11.95
N PHE A 10 -39.71 3.26 11.35
CA PHE A 10 -38.48 2.85 12.02
C PHE A 10 -37.56 4.06 12.14
N ALA A 11 -37.53 4.68 13.31
CA ALA A 11 -36.49 5.64 13.65
C ALA A 11 -35.16 4.90 13.82
N PHE A 12 -34.31 4.95 12.81
CA PHE A 12 -32.93 4.54 12.99
C PHE A 12 -32.22 5.51 13.95
N GLN A 13 -32.10 5.10 15.22
CA GLN A 13 -31.19 5.78 16.14
C GLN A 13 -29.76 5.67 15.60
N THR A 14 -29.29 6.68 14.90
CA THR A 14 -27.87 6.86 14.65
C THR A 14 -27.21 7.21 15.97
N ASN A 15 -26.63 6.22 16.65
CA ASN A 15 -25.77 6.46 17.78
C ASN A 15 -24.58 7.31 17.30
N THR A 16 -24.67 8.61 17.41
CA THR A 16 -23.59 9.54 17.19
C THR A 16 -22.61 9.45 18.37
N TYR A 17 -21.72 8.45 18.33
CA TYR A 17 -20.62 8.38 19.27
C TYR A 17 -19.75 9.62 19.13
N ALA A 18 -19.52 10.34 20.22
CA ALA A 18 -18.60 11.50 20.22
C ALA A 18 -17.18 11.02 19.91
N LYS A 19 -16.67 11.42 18.73
CA LYS A 19 -15.30 11.09 18.29
C LYS A 19 -14.28 11.48 19.35
N LYS A 20 -13.25 10.63 19.57
CA LYS A 20 -12.18 10.89 20.54
C LYS A 20 -10.92 11.38 19.88
N ASN A 21 -10.39 12.50 20.38
CA ASN A 21 -9.15 13.09 19.90
C ASN A 21 -8.06 12.96 20.97
N PHE A 22 -6.89 12.56 20.52
CA PHE A 22 -5.71 12.42 21.39
C PHE A 22 -4.51 13.14 20.79
N LYS A 23 -3.71 13.78 21.65
CA LYS A 23 -2.36 14.26 21.33
C LYS A 23 -1.37 13.47 22.18
N VAL A 24 -0.41 12.80 21.55
CA VAL A 24 0.50 11.88 22.23
C VAL A 24 1.97 12.18 21.93
N THR A 25 2.81 12.05 22.96
CA THR A 25 4.27 12.06 22.92
C THR A 25 4.78 10.64 23.16
N PRO A 26 6.05 10.30 22.90
CA PRO A 26 6.62 9.00 23.25
C PRO A 26 6.38 8.62 24.72
N SER A 27 6.59 9.56 25.65
CA SER A 27 6.38 9.35 27.09
C SER A 27 4.93 9.08 27.46
N LYS A 28 3.98 9.81 26.85
CA LYS A 28 2.54 9.60 27.06
C LYS A 28 2.09 8.23 26.52
N VAL A 29 2.64 7.83 25.38
CA VAL A 29 2.40 6.49 24.77
C VAL A 29 2.94 5.39 25.69
N GLU A 30 4.15 5.55 26.20
CA GLU A 30 4.74 4.60 27.17
C GLU A 30 3.90 4.49 28.45
N LYS A 31 3.51 5.61 29.06
CA LYS A 31 2.63 5.61 30.24
C LYS A 31 1.32 4.88 29.98
N GLN A 32 0.71 5.11 28.81
CA GLN A 32 -0.55 4.43 28.42
C GLN A 32 -0.32 2.93 28.23
N SER A 33 0.81 2.49 27.66
CA SER A 33 1.16 1.08 27.51
C SER A 33 1.25 0.38 28.86
N LYS A 34 1.98 0.96 29.84
CA LYS A 34 2.08 0.41 31.20
C LYS A 34 0.71 0.32 31.87
N LYS A 35 -0.17 1.29 31.65
CA LYS A 35 -1.54 1.28 32.20
C LYS A 35 -2.41 0.18 31.62
N SER A 36 -2.35 -0.03 30.31
CA SER A 36 -3.29 -0.92 29.58
C SER A 36 -2.75 -2.34 29.38
N PHE A 37 -1.43 -2.53 29.36
CA PHE A 37 -0.76 -3.78 28.98
C PHE A 37 0.46 -4.08 29.87
N ARG A 38 0.30 -3.94 31.20
CA ARG A 38 1.41 -4.01 32.18
C ARG A 38 2.32 -5.22 32.00
N THR A 39 1.74 -6.40 31.84
CA THR A 39 2.46 -7.69 31.81
C THR A 39 3.29 -7.93 30.55
N ILE A 40 2.96 -7.26 29.45
CA ILE A 40 3.65 -7.41 28.16
C ILE A 40 4.34 -6.12 27.70
N THR A 41 4.33 -5.07 28.53
CA THR A 41 5.03 -3.81 28.23
C THR A 41 6.50 -3.94 28.59
N THR A 42 7.35 -3.89 27.56
CA THR A 42 8.81 -3.87 27.66
C THR A 42 9.36 -2.58 27.02
N LYS A 43 10.66 -2.36 27.08
CA LYS A 43 11.32 -1.26 26.35
C LYS A 43 11.11 -1.35 24.83
N TYR A 44 10.80 -2.53 24.28
CA TYR A 44 10.58 -2.78 22.86
C TYR A 44 9.10 -2.72 22.45
N THR A 45 8.17 -2.98 23.36
CA THR A 45 6.74 -3.09 23.06
C THR A 45 5.95 -1.85 23.45
N LYS A 46 6.49 -0.99 24.29
CA LYS A 46 5.82 0.16 24.89
C LYS A 46 5.14 1.09 23.89
N HIS A 47 5.76 1.35 22.75
CA HIS A 47 5.21 2.32 21.81
C HIS A 47 4.03 1.77 21.01
N TYR A 48 4.15 0.56 20.41
CA TYR A 48 3.03 0.00 19.67
C TYR A 48 1.83 -0.34 20.57
N LEU A 49 2.08 -0.83 21.79
CA LEU A 49 1.01 -1.11 22.74
C LEU A 49 0.29 0.16 23.19
N GLY A 50 1.04 1.20 23.52
CA GLY A 50 0.44 2.47 23.92
C GLY A 50 -0.36 3.15 22.81
N LEU A 51 0.13 3.11 21.56
CA LEU A 51 -0.61 3.62 20.41
C LEU A 51 -1.88 2.81 20.17
N ASN A 52 -1.80 1.47 20.24
CA ASN A 52 -2.99 0.63 20.14
C ASN A 52 -4.00 0.92 21.24
N ALA A 53 -3.57 1.21 22.47
CA ALA A 53 -4.51 1.56 23.54
C ALA A 53 -5.28 2.87 23.25
N PHE A 54 -4.68 3.86 22.59
CA PHE A 54 -5.41 5.04 22.16
C PHE A 54 -6.35 4.74 21.00
N LEU A 55 -5.91 3.96 20.02
CA LEU A 55 -6.70 3.57 18.85
C LEU A 55 -7.88 2.66 19.24
N ASP A 56 -7.73 1.78 20.25
CA ASP A 56 -8.84 1.00 20.80
C ASP A 56 -9.94 1.89 21.41
N LYS A 57 -9.54 2.99 22.07
CA LYS A 57 -10.51 3.97 22.59
C LYS A 57 -11.22 4.71 21.45
N MET A 58 -10.52 4.98 20.35
CA MET A 58 -11.10 5.57 19.16
C MET A 58 -12.01 4.59 18.43
N GLU A 59 -11.63 3.32 18.33
CA GLU A 59 -12.50 2.26 17.78
C GLU A 59 -13.84 2.22 18.51
N LYS A 60 -13.82 2.20 19.84
CA LYS A 60 -15.03 2.19 20.68
C LYS A 60 -15.88 3.47 20.54
N ALA A 61 -15.25 4.58 20.20
CA ALA A 61 -15.90 5.88 20.03
C ALA A 61 -16.30 6.19 18.58
N GLY A 62 -16.16 5.21 17.66
CA GLY A 62 -16.52 5.40 16.25
C GLY A 62 -15.52 6.23 15.43
N GLY A 63 -14.31 6.51 15.97
CA GLY A 63 -13.24 7.23 15.29
C GLY A 63 -12.72 8.46 16.00
N GLY A 64 -11.99 9.32 15.28
CA GLY A 64 -11.44 10.56 15.79
C GLY A 64 -10.08 10.92 15.23
N THR A 65 -9.32 11.77 15.93
CA THR A 65 -7.99 12.22 15.52
C THR A 65 -6.92 11.82 16.54
N LEU A 66 -5.89 11.13 16.09
CA LEU A 66 -4.68 10.85 16.86
C LEU A 66 -3.54 11.73 16.36
N THR A 67 -3.20 12.76 17.10
CA THR A 67 -2.04 13.63 16.80
C THR A 67 -0.80 13.09 17.50
N ILE A 68 0.20 12.70 16.72
CA ILE A 68 1.47 12.15 17.18
C ILE A 68 2.52 13.27 17.14
N LYS A 69 3.08 13.58 18.30
CA LYS A 69 4.05 14.65 18.51
C LYS A 69 5.47 14.19 18.19
N LYS A 70 6.36 15.14 17.90
CA LYS A 70 7.80 14.94 17.67
C LYS A 70 8.40 13.90 18.62
N GLY A 71 9.23 13.03 18.07
CA GLY A 71 9.97 12.01 18.79
C GLY A 71 10.13 10.71 18.00
N THR A 72 10.93 9.79 18.54
CA THR A 72 11.16 8.48 17.94
C THR A 72 10.29 7.42 18.62
N TYR A 73 9.53 6.72 17.80
CA TYR A 73 8.64 5.63 18.20
C TYR A 73 9.20 4.30 17.67
N TYR A 74 9.67 3.42 18.54
CA TYR A 74 10.18 2.10 18.18
C TYR A 74 9.04 1.09 18.12
N ILE A 75 8.85 0.44 16.95
CA ILE A 75 7.67 -0.37 16.65
C ILE A 75 8.08 -1.81 16.38
N SER A 76 7.80 -2.67 17.34
CA SER A 76 8.03 -4.12 17.19
C SER A 76 6.88 -4.84 16.50
N ASN A 77 5.64 -4.46 16.80
CA ASN A 77 4.43 -5.14 16.31
C ASN A 77 3.44 -4.13 15.70
N ALA A 78 2.42 -4.66 15.04
CA ALA A 78 1.46 -3.87 14.29
C ALA A 78 0.66 -2.89 15.17
N ILE A 79 0.49 -1.67 14.66
CA ILE A 79 -0.44 -0.68 15.15
C ILE A 79 -1.70 -0.79 14.28
N TYR A 80 -2.87 -0.94 14.90
CA TYR A 80 -4.13 -1.19 14.23
C TYR A 80 -4.99 0.08 14.18
N VAL A 81 -5.41 0.46 12.98
CA VAL A 81 -6.14 1.71 12.75
C VAL A 81 -7.60 1.41 12.40
N PRO A 82 -8.56 1.81 13.25
CA PRO A 82 -9.98 1.62 12.99
C PRO A 82 -10.55 2.62 11.98
N SER A 83 -11.80 2.42 11.59
CA SER A 83 -12.53 3.34 10.70
C SER A 83 -12.66 4.75 11.28
N ASN A 84 -12.88 5.74 10.40
CA ASN A 84 -13.14 7.14 10.73
C ASN A 84 -12.00 7.76 11.56
N THR A 85 -10.75 7.39 11.26
CA THR A 85 -9.58 7.78 12.03
C THR A 85 -8.64 8.63 11.20
N THR A 86 -8.30 9.80 11.70
CA THR A 86 -7.21 10.63 11.17
C THR A 86 -5.99 10.51 12.08
N VAL A 87 -4.87 10.04 11.55
CA VAL A 87 -3.56 10.05 12.24
C VAL A 87 -2.74 11.20 11.70
N VAL A 88 -2.51 12.21 12.52
CA VAL A 88 -1.70 13.37 12.19
C VAL A 88 -0.32 13.21 12.81
N PHE A 89 0.71 13.24 11.99
CA PHE A 89 2.11 13.20 12.43
C PHE A 89 2.68 14.62 12.37
N GLU A 90 3.15 15.12 13.50
CA GLU A 90 3.79 16.45 13.54
C GLU A 90 5.25 16.40 13.06
N ASN A 91 5.79 17.55 12.73
CA ASN A 91 7.17 17.68 12.29
C ASN A 91 8.15 17.02 13.30
N GLY A 92 9.12 16.26 12.78
CA GLY A 92 10.13 15.56 13.59
C GLY A 92 9.66 14.22 14.19
N VAL A 93 8.54 13.67 13.73
CA VAL A 93 8.11 12.30 14.09
C VAL A 93 8.93 11.28 13.32
N VAL A 94 9.46 10.28 14.03
CA VAL A 94 10.15 9.12 13.46
C VAL A 94 9.53 7.83 13.99
N PHE A 95 8.99 7.01 13.10
CA PHE A 95 8.63 5.62 13.38
C PHE A 95 9.76 4.71 12.92
N LYS A 96 10.34 3.95 13.84
CA LYS A 96 11.44 3.05 13.53
C LYS A 96 11.07 1.61 13.83
N LYS A 97 11.12 0.74 12.80
CA LYS A 97 10.84 -0.69 12.96
C LYS A 97 11.93 -1.37 13.76
N ILE A 98 11.52 -2.26 14.65
CA ILE A 98 12.43 -3.15 15.40
C ILE A 98 11.89 -4.59 15.37
N ASN A 99 12.77 -5.58 15.48
CA ASN A 99 12.43 -7.01 15.43
C ASN A 99 12.53 -7.74 16.78
N LYS A 100 12.62 -6.98 17.88
CA LYS A 100 12.67 -7.52 19.25
C LYS A 100 11.44 -7.08 20.05
N THR A 101 10.91 -7.94 20.87
CA THR A 101 9.79 -7.64 21.78
C THR A 101 10.21 -7.70 23.26
N GLY A 102 11.26 -8.43 23.59
CA GLY A 102 11.63 -8.71 24.97
C GLY A 102 10.59 -9.57 25.71
N THR A 103 9.78 -10.32 24.94
CA THR A 103 8.79 -11.28 25.43
C THR A 103 8.88 -12.55 24.57
N ASN A 104 8.09 -13.58 24.89
CA ASN A 104 7.98 -14.80 24.08
C ASN A 104 7.21 -14.59 22.75
N TYR A 105 6.61 -13.42 22.54
CA TYR A 105 5.92 -13.08 21.28
C TYR A 105 6.90 -12.58 20.24
N LYS A 106 6.78 -13.08 19.01
CA LYS A 106 7.57 -12.61 17.87
C LYS A 106 7.14 -11.21 17.45
N ALA A 107 8.08 -10.42 16.94
CA ALA A 107 7.79 -9.17 16.29
C ALA A 107 6.99 -9.42 15.00
N SER A 108 6.06 -8.51 14.63
CA SER A 108 5.29 -8.64 13.41
C SER A 108 6.06 -8.12 12.18
N GLY A 109 5.72 -8.65 11.00
CA GLY A 109 6.24 -8.17 9.73
C GLY A 109 5.64 -6.84 9.23
N SER A 110 4.68 -6.24 9.95
CA SER A 110 4.09 -4.95 9.57
C SER A 110 4.27 -3.90 10.66
N MET A 111 4.23 -2.62 10.26
CA MET A 111 4.26 -1.49 11.20
C MET A 111 2.84 -0.98 11.48
N TRP A 112 2.03 -0.74 10.44
CA TRP A 112 0.66 -0.30 10.53
C TRP A 112 -0.26 -1.25 9.76
N GLN A 113 -1.43 -1.54 10.32
CA GLN A 113 -2.52 -2.24 9.63
C GLN A 113 -3.80 -1.44 9.76
N ILE A 114 -4.40 -1.08 8.62
CA ILE A 114 -5.70 -0.39 8.58
C ILE A 114 -6.79 -1.43 8.79
N CYS A 115 -7.03 -1.75 10.05
CA CYS A 115 -7.94 -2.78 10.52
C CYS A 115 -8.28 -2.49 11.98
N PRO A 116 -9.54 -2.60 12.42
CA PRO A 116 -9.87 -2.54 13.84
C PRO A 116 -9.17 -3.67 14.61
N ARG A 117 -8.52 -3.35 15.73
CA ARG A 117 -7.78 -4.37 16.51
C ARG A 117 -8.69 -5.50 17.00
N SER A 118 -9.95 -5.20 17.26
CA SER A 118 -10.98 -6.20 17.63
C SER A 118 -11.19 -7.29 16.56
N LYS A 119 -10.84 -7.01 15.29
CA LYS A 119 -10.94 -7.95 14.16
C LYS A 119 -9.62 -8.57 13.73
N SER A 120 -8.48 -8.01 14.16
CA SER A 120 -7.15 -8.34 13.64
C SER A 120 -6.71 -9.79 13.84
N LYS A 121 -7.25 -10.49 14.84
CA LYS A 121 -6.99 -11.92 15.10
C LYS A 121 -8.15 -12.84 14.71
N LYS A 122 -9.22 -12.31 14.13
CA LYS A 122 -10.38 -13.11 13.71
C LYS A 122 -10.18 -13.56 12.26
N LYS A 123 -10.00 -14.85 12.05
CA LYS A 123 -9.76 -15.44 10.72
C LYS A 123 -10.84 -15.03 9.72
N ASN A 124 -10.41 -14.54 8.55
CA ASN A 124 -11.29 -14.13 7.45
C ASN A 124 -12.40 -13.14 7.83
N SER A 125 -12.17 -12.31 8.86
CA SER A 125 -13.19 -11.42 9.40
C SER A 125 -13.50 -10.22 8.50
N ILE A 126 -12.61 -9.89 7.56
CA ILE A 126 -12.77 -8.77 6.63
C ILE A 126 -12.68 -9.28 5.19
N ARG A 127 -13.64 -8.86 4.37
CA ARG A 127 -13.79 -9.29 2.97
C ARG A 127 -14.34 -8.16 2.10
N LYS A 128 -14.14 -8.26 0.80
CA LYS A 128 -14.55 -7.24 -0.19
C LYS A 128 -14.04 -5.86 0.26
N TYR A 129 -14.86 -4.83 0.20
CA TYR A 129 -14.52 -3.48 0.69
C TYR A 129 -15.14 -3.19 2.08
N LYS A 130 -15.26 -4.23 2.95
CA LYS A 130 -15.92 -4.13 4.26
C LYS A 130 -14.94 -3.98 5.44
N GLY A 131 -13.68 -3.58 5.14
CA GLY A 131 -12.68 -3.25 6.13
C GLY A 131 -12.87 -1.88 6.77
N ALA A 132 -11.83 -1.34 7.35
CA ALA A 132 -11.86 0.02 7.87
C ALA A 132 -12.05 1.03 6.73
N LYS A 133 -12.80 2.09 7.00
CA LYS A 133 -13.10 3.17 6.03
C LYS A 133 -12.81 4.54 6.61
N ASN A 134 -12.59 5.52 5.73
CA ASN A 134 -12.32 6.91 6.09
C ASN A 134 -11.09 7.01 7.02
N VAL A 135 -9.94 6.52 6.55
CA VAL A 135 -8.69 6.58 7.33
C VAL A 135 -7.70 7.48 6.61
N THR A 136 -7.17 8.44 7.34
CA THR A 136 -6.17 9.40 6.85
C THR A 136 -4.87 9.29 7.65
N PHE A 137 -3.75 9.16 6.96
CA PHE A 137 -2.39 9.35 7.48
C PHE A 137 -1.84 10.65 6.92
N LYS A 138 -1.69 11.68 7.76
CA LYS A 138 -1.27 13.00 7.31
C LYS A 138 -0.01 13.47 8.04
N ALA A 139 1.07 13.66 7.31
CA ALA A 139 2.27 14.29 7.83
C ALA A 139 2.15 15.82 7.80
N LYS A 140 2.68 16.48 8.85
CA LYS A 140 2.86 17.93 8.94
C LYS A 140 4.34 18.24 9.11
N GLY A 141 5.03 18.51 8.01
CA GLY A 141 6.48 18.69 7.98
C GLY A 141 7.25 17.36 7.86
N LYS A 142 8.48 17.31 8.35
CA LYS A 142 9.37 16.13 8.18
C LYS A 142 8.94 14.97 9.07
N VAL A 143 8.38 13.94 8.46
CA VAL A 143 7.95 12.68 9.12
C VAL A 143 8.62 11.49 8.46
N THR A 144 9.18 10.58 9.24
CA THR A 144 9.93 9.43 8.72
C THR A 144 9.37 8.10 9.24
N PHE A 145 9.08 7.19 8.32
CA PHE A 145 8.81 5.78 8.59
C PHE A 145 10.01 4.96 8.13
N ASP A 146 10.80 4.50 9.08
CA ASP A 146 12.07 3.80 8.87
C ASP A 146 11.91 2.31 9.15
N MET A 147 11.99 1.49 8.11
CA MET A 147 11.94 0.02 8.25
C MET A 147 13.23 -0.57 8.80
N ASN A 148 14.29 0.25 9.01
CA ASN A 148 15.53 -0.16 9.66
C ASN A 148 16.16 -1.42 9.04
N ASN A 149 16.02 -1.59 7.74
CA ASN A 149 16.42 -2.78 6.97
C ASN A 149 15.78 -4.10 7.45
N ILE A 150 14.62 -4.02 8.10
CA ILE A 150 13.83 -5.19 8.49
C ILE A 150 12.82 -5.51 7.39
N THR A 151 12.71 -6.80 7.04
CA THR A 151 11.73 -7.29 6.08
C THR A 151 10.32 -7.15 6.65
N GLY A 152 9.43 -6.55 5.87
CA GLY A 152 8.03 -6.36 6.29
C GLY A 152 7.31 -5.31 5.45
N ILE A 153 6.10 -4.94 5.86
CA ILE A 153 5.25 -3.95 5.21
C ILE A 153 5.05 -2.78 6.16
N THR A 154 5.28 -1.56 5.67
CA THR A 154 5.13 -0.38 6.54
C THR A 154 3.66 -0.08 6.81
N ILE A 155 2.82 0.02 5.77
CA ILE A 155 1.37 0.23 5.91
C ILE A 155 0.63 -0.84 5.09
N VAL A 156 -0.28 -1.54 5.74
CA VAL A 156 -1.20 -2.48 5.09
C VAL A 156 -2.60 -1.86 5.05
N ALA A 157 -3.11 -1.65 3.83
CA ALA A 157 -4.47 -1.28 3.53
C ALA A 157 -5.15 -2.43 2.80
N ALA A 158 -5.88 -3.30 3.51
CA ALA A 158 -6.52 -4.46 2.92
C ALA A 158 -8.04 -4.44 3.13
N HIS A 159 -8.79 -4.64 2.04
CA HIS A 159 -10.26 -4.58 2.04
C HIS A 159 -10.84 -3.26 2.54
N ASN A 160 -10.08 -2.19 2.45
CA ASN A 160 -10.42 -0.87 2.96
C ASN A 160 -11.17 -0.02 1.93
N GLN A 161 -11.71 1.10 2.38
CA GLN A 161 -12.37 2.08 1.54
C GLN A 161 -12.08 3.50 2.04
N ASN A 162 -11.84 4.43 1.11
CA ASN A 162 -11.57 5.84 1.39
C ASN A 162 -10.36 6.00 2.33
N ILE A 163 -9.16 5.77 1.77
CA ILE A 163 -7.87 5.82 2.47
C ILE A 163 -7.03 6.92 1.83
N ASP A 164 -6.48 7.76 2.67
CA ASP A 164 -5.57 8.84 2.28
C ASP A 164 -4.25 8.75 3.04
N ILE A 165 -3.11 8.78 2.31
CA ILE A 165 -1.76 8.70 2.89
C ILE A 165 -0.91 9.81 2.27
N SER A 166 -0.44 10.76 3.09
CA SER A 166 0.25 11.93 2.57
C SER A 166 1.45 12.44 3.39
N GLY A 167 2.46 12.94 2.67
CA GLY A 167 3.59 13.71 3.19
C GLY A 167 4.64 12.90 3.95
N ILE A 168 4.63 11.58 3.89
CA ILE A 168 5.50 10.69 4.66
C ILE A 168 6.77 10.33 3.88
N THR A 169 7.92 10.37 4.57
CA THR A 169 9.18 9.81 4.07
C THR A 169 9.31 8.36 4.52
N PHE A 170 9.25 7.43 3.58
CA PHE A 170 9.50 5.99 3.79
C PHE A 170 10.94 5.66 3.43
N LYS A 171 11.65 4.88 4.26
CA LYS A 171 13.04 4.49 3.98
C LYS A 171 13.45 3.16 4.58
N ASN A 172 14.59 2.63 4.06
CA ASN A 172 15.29 1.45 4.56
C ASN A 172 14.45 0.16 4.52
N GLN A 173 13.65 -0.02 3.45
CA GLN A 173 12.92 -1.26 3.18
C GLN A 173 13.88 -2.41 2.84
N ASN A 174 13.66 -3.59 3.41
CA ASN A 174 14.41 -4.81 3.08
C ASN A 174 13.47 -5.93 2.63
N GLY A 175 12.75 -5.73 1.57
CA GLY A 175 11.78 -6.71 1.05
C GLY A 175 10.33 -6.41 1.46
N ASN A 176 9.39 -6.99 0.75
CA ASN A 176 8.00 -6.61 0.74
C ASN A 176 7.81 -5.13 0.34
N HIS A 177 6.86 -4.40 0.88
CA HIS A 177 6.38 -3.12 0.38
C HIS A 177 6.38 -2.04 1.45
N TYR A 178 6.54 -0.77 1.06
CA TYR A 178 6.22 0.33 1.98
C TYR A 178 4.72 0.41 2.20
N VAL A 179 3.94 0.39 1.11
CA VAL A 179 2.48 0.38 1.20
C VAL A 179 1.93 -0.81 0.41
N GLU A 180 1.14 -1.61 1.07
CA GLU A 180 0.36 -2.69 0.48
C GLU A 180 -1.10 -2.24 0.37
N VAL A 181 -1.59 -2.02 -0.84
CA VAL A 181 -2.99 -1.76 -1.16
C VAL A 181 -3.59 -3.04 -1.68
N ASN A 182 -4.38 -3.73 -0.87
CA ASN A 182 -4.85 -5.08 -1.18
C ASN A 182 -6.38 -5.15 -1.15
N GLY A 183 -7.00 -5.41 -2.29
CA GLY A 183 -8.46 -5.51 -2.38
C GLY A 183 -9.20 -4.30 -1.83
N SER A 184 -8.63 -3.11 -1.93
CA SER A 184 -9.16 -1.86 -1.37
C SER A 184 -9.65 -0.92 -2.47
N LYS A 185 -10.49 0.05 -2.11
CA LYS A 185 -11.00 1.04 -3.06
C LYS A 185 -10.95 2.47 -2.51
N ASP A 186 -10.94 3.43 -3.45
CA ASP A 186 -10.89 4.86 -3.14
C ASP A 186 -9.66 5.17 -2.28
N VAL A 187 -8.45 4.85 -2.80
CA VAL A 187 -7.17 5.01 -2.11
C VAL A 187 -6.37 6.11 -2.79
N ASN A 188 -5.92 7.09 -2.02
CA ASN A 188 -5.01 8.14 -2.48
C ASN A 188 -3.69 8.10 -1.70
N ILE A 189 -2.55 8.10 -2.42
CA ILE A 189 -1.20 8.13 -1.84
C ILE A 189 -0.45 9.25 -2.52
N HIS A 190 -0.14 10.32 -1.78
CA HIS A 190 0.39 11.53 -2.39
C HIS A 190 1.40 12.29 -1.54
N ASP A 191 2.21 13.12 -2.20
CA ASP A 191 3.20 13.99 -1.57
C ASP A 191 4.21 13.23 -0.67
N CYS A 192 4.41 11.93 -0.94
CA CYS A 192 5.30 11.06 -0.18
C CYS A 192 6.68 10.91 -0.85
N TYR A 193 7.68 10.58 -0.06
CA TYR A 193 8.99 10.18 -0.53
C TYR A 193 9.24 8.70 -0.18
N PHE A 194 9.45 7.88 -1.20
CA PHE A 194 9.80 6.47 -1.08
C PHE A 194 11.28 6.30 -1.43
N GLY A 195 12.12 6.17 -0.39
CA GLY A 195 13.55 6.15 -0.56
C GLY A 195 14.17 4.81 -0.27
N LYS A 196 15.33 4.62 -0.82
CA LYS A 196 16.33 3.58 -0.63
C LYS A 196 15.84 2.26 -0.03
N SER A 197 15.48 1.33 -0.89
CA SER A 197 15.35 -0.08 -0.50
C SER A 197 16.74 -0.70 -0.35
N LYS A 198 16.92 -1.62 0.61
CA LYS A 198 18.16 -2.40 0.67
C LYS A 198 18.29 -3.19 -0.62
N LYS A 199 19.45 -3.08 -1.29
CA LYS A 199 19.77 -3.94 -2.43
C LYS A 199 19.64 -5.40 -2.00
N SER A 200 18.81 -6.16 -2.72
CA SER A 200 18.78 -7.59 -2.52
C SER A 200 20.08 -8.19 -3.02
N THR A 201 20.79 -8.93 -2.19
CA THR A 201 21.94 -9.75 -2.60
C THR A 201 21.49 -11.00 -3.35
N ARG A 202 20.20 -11.35 -3.28
CA ARG A 202 19.60 -12.49 -3.98
C ARG A 202 18.77 -12.00 -5.15
N GLU A 203 19.16 -12.32 -6.33
CA GLU A 203 18.51 -11.99 -7.61
C GLU A 203 17.05 -12.43 -7.74
N LYS A 204 16.54 -13.19 -6.78
CA LYS A 204 15.15 -13.67 -6.73
C LYS A 204 14.13 -12.65 -6.20
N TYR A 205 14.56 -11.47 -5.71
CA TYR A 205 13.69 -10.52 -5.00
C TYR A 205 13.50 -9.17 -5.72
N TYR A 206 13.53 -9.16 -7.01
CA TYR A 206 13.29 -7.96 -7.82
C TYR A 206 11.82 -7.53 -7.87
N MET A 207 10.88 -8.35 -7.38
CA MET A 207 9.47 -7.99 -7.24
C MET A 207 9.22 -7.32 -5.89
N LYS A 208 9.67 -6.08 -5.73
CA LYS A 208 9.55 -5.31 -4.48
C LYS A 208 9.09 -3.91 -4.81
N GLU A 209 7.82 -3.80 -5.09
CA GLU A 209 7.16 -2.53 -5.33
C GLU A 209 7.17 -1.69 -4.05
N ALA A 210 7.50 -0.40 -4.14
CA ALA A 210 7.36 0.52 -3.02
C ALA A 210 5.88 0.62 -2.62
N ILE A 211 4.99 0.74 -3.61
CA ILE A 211 3.54 0.61 -3.46
C ILE A 211 3.09 -0.60 -4.25
N ASN A 212 2.57 -1.62 -3.56
CA ASN A 212 1.98 -2.80 -4.18
C ASN A 212 0.46 -2.68 -4.24
N ILE A 213 -0.10 -2.80 -5.45
CA ILE A 213 -1.54 -2.83 -5.70
C ILE A 213 -1.89 -4.28 -6.00
N ASP A 214 -2.49 -4.98 -5.06
CA ASP A 214 -2.69 -6.43 -5.14
C ASP A 214 -4.07 -6.85 -4.63
N LEU A 215 -4.34 -8.12 -4.68
CA LEU A 215 -5.54 -8.72 -4.11
C LEU A 215 -5.19 -10.01 -3.36
N ALA A 216 -5.97 -10.33 -2.33
CA ALA A 216 -5.77 -11.54 -1.55
C ALA A 216 -6.37 -12.75 -2.28
N ASP A 217 -5.49 -13.64 -2.73
CA ASP A 217 -5.86 -14.90 -3.38
C ASP A 217 -5.13 -16.08 -2.71
N LYS A 218 -5.86 -17.17 -2.51
CA LYS A 218 -5.30 -18.39 -1.94
C LYS A 218 -4.25 -19.03 -2.87
N ALA A 219 -4.52 -19.04 -4.18
CA ALA A 219 -3.65 -19.68 -5.17
C ALA A 219 -2.31 -18.92 -5.35
N THR A 220 -2.29 -17.61 -5.16
CA THR A 220 -1.07 -16.80 -5.29
C THR A 220 -0.34 -16.60 -3.96
N HIS A 221 -0.86 -17.16 -2.86
CA HIS A 221 -0.36 -16.98 -1.51
C HIS A 221 -0.29 -15.51 -1.06
N GLY A 222 -1.12 -14.63 -1.64
CA GLY A 222 -1.15 -13.19 -1.35
C GLY A 222 -1.50 -12.90 0.12
N LEU A 223 -0.93 -11.84 0.64
CA LEU A 223 -1.12 -11.21 1.96
C LEU A 223 -1.50 -12.17 3.12
N PRO A 224 -0.53 -12.79 3.80
CA PRO A 224 -0.78 -13.83 4.81
C PRO A 224 -1.19 -13.25 6.18
N LEU A 225 -2.28 -12.48 6.21
CA LEU A 225 -2.86 -11.95 7.45
C LEU A 225 -4.18 -12.68 7.77
N ASP A 226 -4.35 -13.13 9.02
CA ASP A 226 -5.50 -13.96 9.43
C ASP A 226 -6.84 -13.29 9.16
N TRP A 227 -6.93 -11.98 9.40
CA TRP A 227 -8.17 -11.23 9.23
C TRP A 227 -8.58 -10.97 7.78
N VAL A 228 -7.65 -11.13 6.82
CA VAL A 228 -7.88 -10.89 5.40
C VAL A 228 -8.53 -12.13 4.77
N LYS A 229 -9.74 -11.97 4.24
CA LYS A 229 -10.38 -13.00 3.41
C LYS A 229 -9.73 -13.04 2.04
N LYS A 230 -9.27 -14.21 1.63
CA LYS A 230 -8.70 -14.45 0.29
C LYS A 230 -9.84 -14.67 -0.72
N ASP A 231 -10.56 -13.61 -1.04
CA ASP A 231 -11.76 -13.63 -1.88
C ASP A 231 -11.56 -12.99 -3.27
N LYS A 232 -10.31 -12.71 -3.63
CA LYS A 232 -9.91 -12.14 -4.92
C LYS A 232 -10.55 -10.79 -5.22
N THR A 233 -10.90 -10.01 -4.19
CA THR A 233 -11.42 -8.64 -4.38
C THR A 233 -10.32 -7.77 -5.01
N PRO A 234 -10.53 -7.17 -6.19
CA PRO A 234 -9.52 -6.29 -6.80
C PRO A 234 -9.48 -4.92 -6.11
N CYS A 235 -8.41 -4.17 -6.36
CA CYS A 235 -8.37 -2.74 -6.04
C CYS A 235 -9.15 -1.94 -7.08
N CYS A 236 -9.75 -0.83 -6.65
CA CYS A 236 -10.49 0.07 -7.51
C CYS A 236 -10.30 1.53 -7.09
N ASN A 237 -10.19 2.46 -8.04
CA ASN A 237 -10.00 3.89 -7.78
C ASN A 237 -8.77 4.14 -6.90
N VAL A 238 -7.58 3.74 -7.36
CA VAL A 238 -6.31 3.99 -6.66
C VAL A 238 -5.57 5.10 -7.40
N THR A 239 -5.25 6.17 -6.69
CA THR A 239 -4.44 7.28 -7.19
C THR A 239 -3.10 7.33 -6.46
N VAL A 240 -2.01 7.42 -7.22
CA VAL A 240 -0.66 7.65 -6.72
C VAL A 240 -0.13 8.90 -7.40
N GLU A 241 0.01 10.00 -6.67
CA GLU A 241 0.33 11.28 -7.26
C GLU A 241 1.31 12.13 -6.47
N ASN A 242 2.09 12.96 -7.16
CA ASN A 242 3.02 13.91 -6.55
C ASN A 242 4.04 13.25 -5.60
N ASN A 243 4.39 11.98 -5.82
CA ASN A 243 5.36 11.27 -5.01
C ASN A 243 6.74 11.25 -5.65
N VAL A 244 7.75 11.06 -4.83
CA VAL A 244 9.13 10.77 -5.27
C VAL A 244 9.49 9.35 -4.89
N PHE A 245 9.88 8.56 -5.90
CA PHE A 245 10.45 7.22 -5.73
C PHE A 245 11.93 7.30 -6.07
N ASP A 246 12.81 7.06 -5.09
CA ASP A 246 14.25 7.16 -5.28
C ASP A 246 14.98 5.92 -4.77
N SER A 247 15.74 5.28 -5.65
CA SER A 247 16.56 4.10 -5.31
C SER A 247 15.75 2.94 -4.71
N THR A 248 14.48 2.78 -5.12
CA THR A 248 13.66 1.63 -4.81
C THR A 248 13.89 0.51 -5.83
N THR A 249 13.48 -0.72 -5.52
CA THR A 249 13.58 -1.83 -6.48
C THR A 249 12.58 -1.62 -7.62
N ARG A 250 11.31 -1.45 -7.30
CA ARG A 250 10.23 -0.97 -8.18
C ARG A 250 9.51 0.19 -7.51
N GLY A 251 8.89 1.04 -8.32
CA GLY A 251 8.05 2.12 -7.80
C GLY A 251 6.66 1.61 -7.40
N VAL A 252 5.75 1.53 -8.35
CA VAL A 252 4.35 1.10 -8.16
C VAL A 252 4.10 -0.13 -9.02
N GLY A 253 3.31 -1.08 -8.51
CA GLY A 253 2.94 -2.22 -9.36
C GLY A 253 2.15 -3.31 -8.67
N THR A 254 1.92 -4.37 -9.42
CA THR A 254 1.33 -5.63 -9.00
C THR A 254 2.27 -6.77 -9.41
N HIS A 255 2.58 -7.68 -8.52
CA HIS A 255 3.52 -8.75 -8.86
C HIS A 255 2.86 -10.11 -9.14
N LYS A 256 1.57 -10.27 -8.87
CA LYS A 256 0.80 -11.48 -9.20
C LYS A 256 -0.61 -11.12 -9.64
N TYR A 257 -1.11 -11.82 -10.64
CA TYR A 257 -2.49 -11.68 -11.08
C TYR A 257 -3.35 -12.85 -10.63
N SER A 258 -4.66 -12.68 -10.70
CA SER A 258 -5.66 -13.70 -10.38
C SER A 258 -6.71 -13.82 -11.47
N GLN A 259 -7.32 -15.00 -11.54
CA GLN A 259 -8.45 -15.30 -12.42
C GLN A 259 -9.61 -15.86 -11.60
N ASN A 260 -10.83 -15.68 -12.09
CA ASN A 260 -12.01 -16.26 -11.49
C ASN A 260 -12.14 -17.77 -11.80
N SER A 261 -13.23 -18.41 -11.37
CA SER A 261 -13.46 -19.85 -11.60
C SER A 261 -13.67 -20.21 -13.07
N LYS A 262 -14.03 -19.23 -13.92
CA LYS A 262 -14.17 -19.41 -15.38
C LYS A 262 -12.85 -19.20 -16.13
N GLY A 263 -11.77 -18.82 -15.43
CA GLY A 263 -10.47 -18.49 -16.04
C GLY A 263 -10.41 -17.07 -16.64
N GLU A 264 -11.35 -16.20 -16.27
CA GLU A 264 -11.34 -14.81 -16.68
C GLU A 264 -10.48 -13.96 -15.75
N ASN A 265 -9.76 -12.99 -16.29
CA ASN A 265 -8.88 -12.12 -15.53
C ASN A 265 -9.64 -11.26 -14.55
N ILE A 266 -9.11 -11.13 -13.34
CA ILE A 266 -9.61 -10.19 -12.33
C ILE A 266 -8.72 -8.94 -12.39
N TYR A 267 -9.26 -7.85 -12.90
CA TYR A 267 -8.54 -6.60 -13.09
C TYR A 267 -8.65 -5.68 -11.89
N HIS A 268 -7.53 -5.06 -11.51
CA HIS A 268 -7.56 -3.82 -10.74
C HIS A 268 -8.07 -2.72 -11.67
N GLN A 269 -8.94 -1.84 -11.20
CA GLN A 269 -9.66 -0.89 -12.05
C GLN A 269 -9.46 0.57 -11.62
N ASN A 270 -9.45 1.46 -12.61
CA ASN A 270 -9.33 2.91 -12.38
C ASN A 270 -8.06 3.26 -11.60
N ILE A 271 -6.91 2.84 -12.10
CA ILE A 271 -5.61 3.12 -11.48
C ILE A 271 -5.00 4.35 -12.14
N THR A 272 -4.67 5.36 -11.34
CA THR A 272 -4.06 6.61 -11.82
C THR A 272 -2.69 6.81 -11.17
N ILE A 273 -1.65 6.91 -11.99
CA ILE A 273 -0.28 7.21 -11.57
C ILE A 273 0.12 8.52 -12.25
N ARG A 274 0.16 9.64 -11.52
CA ARG A 274 0.40 10.94 -12.14
C ARG A 274 1.31 11.87 -11.35
N ASN A 275 2.03 12.72 -12.07
CA ASN A 275 2.87 13.76 -11.48
C ASN A 275 3.93 13.22 -10.50
N ASN A 276 4.36 11.95 -10.65
CA ASN A 276 5.39 11.37 -9.80
C ASN A 276 6.78 11.50 -10.42
N GLU A 277 7.81 11.52 -9.58
CA GLU A 277 9.20 11.38 -9.98
C GLU A 277 9.71 9.99 -9.60
N PHE A 278 10.11 9.20 -10.61
CA PHE A 278 10.78 7.92 -10.44
C PHE A 278 12.24 8.09 -10.83
N LYS A 279 13.18 7.91 -9.90
CA LYS A 279 14.61 8.07 -10.17
C LYS A 279 15.45 6.97 -9.52
N ASN A 280 16.50 6.57 -10.23
CA ASN A 280 17.46 5.56 -9.77
C ASN A 280 16.76 4.22 -9.40
N ILE A 281 15.67 3.88 -10.09
CA ILE A 281 14.93 2.65 -9.84
C ILE A 281 15.73 1.45 -10.38
N HIS A 282 15.82 0.38 -9.58
CA HIS A 282 16.66 -0.77 -9.94
C HIS A 282 16.04 -1.67 -11.01
N ASP A 283 14.73 -1.79 -11.03
CA ASP A 283 13.98 -2.64 -11.97
C ASP A 283 13.00 -1.76 -12.78
N ASN A 284 11.71 -1.75 -12.49
CA ASN A 284 10.72 -0.96 -13.22
C ASN A 284 10.19 0.21 -12.38
N GLY A 285 9.94 1.34 -13.05
CA GLY A 285 9.23 2.45 -12.40
C GLY A 285 7.80 2.05 -12.04
N VAL A 286 7.04 1.58 -13.04
CA VAL A 286 5.68 1.06 -12.87
C VAL A 286 5.59 -0.34 -13.50
N PHE A 287 5.02 -1.29 -12.77
CA PHE A 287 4.76 -2.65 -13.27
C PHE A 287 3.27 -2.95 -13.28
N VAL A 288 2.65 -2.80 -14.46
CA VAL A 288 1.22 -2.96 -14.69
C VAL A 288 0.90 -4.45 -14.89
N LEU A 289 0.11 -5.03 -14.01
CA LEU A 289 -0.28 -6.43 -14.13
C LEU A 289 -1.76 -6.63 -13.78
N ASN A 290 -2.57 -7.03 -14.77
CA ASN A 290 -4.03 -7.12 -14.68
C ASN A 290 -4.69 -5.80 -14.22
N TRP A 291 -4.34 -4.71 -14.89
CA TRP A 291 -4.98 -3.41 -14.68
C TRP A 291 -5.87 -3.05 -15.87
N LYS A 292 -7.01 -2.42 -15.56
CA LYS A 292 -7.97 -1.93 -16.54
C LYS A 292 -8.37 -0.49 -16.24
N ASN A 293 -8.60 0.30 -17.28
CA ASN A 293 -8.86 1.74 -17.18
C ASN A 293 -7.75 2.44 -16.36
N THR A 294 -6.54 2.40 -16.92
CA THR A 294 -5.33 2.87 -16.25
C THR A 294 -4.82 4.15 -16.89
N LYS A 295 -4.41 5.11 -16.07
CA LYS A 295 -3.78 6.35 -16.50
C LYS A 295 -2.40 6.49 -15.89
N ILE A 296 -1.38 6.68 -16.74
CA ILE A 296 0.01 6.95 -16.30
C ILE A 296 0.42 8.25 -17.00
N GLU A 297 0.29 9.37 -16.28
CA GLU A 297 0.28 10.69 -16.88
C GLU A 297 1.26 11.65 -16.19
N ASN A 298 2.00 12.42 -16.97
CA ASN A 298 2.85 13.52 -16.48
C ASN A 298 3.90 13.09 -15.43
N ASN A 299 4.36 11.84 -15.50
CA ASN A 299 5.42 11.37 -14.60
C ASN A 299 6.80 11.59 -15.22
N LYS A 300 7.81 11.73 -14.37
CA LYS A 300 9.20 11.83 -14.75
C LYS A 300 9.94 10.54 -14.34
N PHE A 301 10.48 9.84 -15.32
CA PHE A 301 11.32 8.65 -15.12
C PHE A 301 12.76 8.95 -15.49
N THR A 302 13.69 8.77 -14.54
CA THR A 302 15.11 9.10 -14.77
C THR A 302 15.99 7.99 -14.20
N ASN A 303 16.90 7.46 -15.01
CA ASN A 303 17.90 6.46 -14.59
C ASN A 303 17.23 5.18 -14.05
N ILE A 304 16.45 4.51 -14.91
CA ILE A 304 15.74 3.28 -14.58
C ILE A 304 16.50 2.06 -15.09
N GLY A 305 16.70 1.05 -14.24
CA GLY A 305 17.33 -0.22 -14.56
C GLY A 305 18.86 -0.19 -14.70
N ASN A 306 19.50 0.97 -14.73
CA ASN A 306 20.94 1.09 -15.00
C ASN A 306 21.82 0.51 -13.88
N SER A 307 21.32 0.41 -12.66
CA SER A 307 22.02 -0.22 -11.54
C SER A 307 21.80 -1.75 -11.47
N SER A 308 20.97 -2.31 -12.33
CA SER A 308 20.71 -3.75 -12.38
C SER A 308 21.80 -4.47 -13.17
N LYS A 309 22.41 -5.50 -12.58
CA LYS A 309 23.39 -6.36 -13.26
C LYS A 309 22.74 -7.37 -14.20
N LYS A 310 21.44 -7.66 -14.02
CA LYS A 310 20.66 -8.59 -14.84
C LYS A 310 19.46 -7.91 -15.45
N SER A 311 19.26 -8.11 -16.74
CA SER A 311 18.05 -7.72 -17.45
C SER A 311 17.13 -8.93 -17.56
N TYR A 312 15.93 -8.82 -16.99
CA TYR A 312 14.84 -9.75 -17.29
C TYR A 312 14.05 -9.21 -18.46
N SER A 313 13.36 -10.07 -19.18
CA SER A 313 12.56 -9.67 -20.35
C SER A 313 11.52 -8.57 -20.03
N SER A 314 11.04 -8.49 -18.78
CA SER A 314 10.09 -7.48 -18.31
C SER A 314 10.69 -6.47 -17.31
N GLY A 315 12.01 -6.45 -17.15
CA GLY A 315 12.71 -5.60 -16.20
C GLY A 315 13.50 -4.46 -16.86
N ALA A 316 13.86 -3.45 -16.06
CA ALA A 316 14.66 -2.30 -16.48
C ALA A 316 13.95 -1.34 -17.47
N HIS A 317 12.65 -1.28 -17.44
CA HIS A 317 11.80 -0.34 -18.18
C HIS A 317 11.18 0.71 -17.24
N ALA A 318 10.83 1.88 -17.78
CA ALA A 318 10.09 2.85 -16.96
C ALA A 318 8.68 2.32 -16.65
N ILE A 319 7.98 1.80 -17.64
CA ILE A 319 6.66 1.18 -17.52
C ILE A 319 6.70 -0.18 -18.21
N SER A 320 6.31 -1.24 -17.52
CA SER A 320 6.18 -2.55 -18.16
C SER A 320 5.06 -3.38 -17.53
N GLY A 321 4.73 -4.52 -18.15
CA GLY A 321 3.74 -5.43 -17.60
C GLY A 321 2.99 -6.26 -18.62
N GLY A 322 1.77 -6.65 -18.28
CA GLY A 322 0.84 -7.42 -19.11
C GLY A 322 -0.50 -7.63 -18.44
N GLY A 323 -1.45 -8.26 -19.13
CA GLY A 323 -2.82 -8.33 -18.61
C GLY A 323 -3.44 -6.95 -18.55
N ILE A 324 -3.41 -6.19 -19.66
CA ILE A 324 -3.78 -4.78 -19.71
C ILE A 324 -4.97 -4.60 -20.63
N GLU A 325 -5.92 -3.78 -20.19
CA GLU A 325 -7.03 -3.27 -20.99
C GLU A 325 -7.24 -1.79 -20.65
N GLU A 326 -7.52 -0.96 -21.65
CA GLU A 326 -7.86 0.48 -21.50
C GLU A 326 -6.75 1.24 -20.74
N ILE A 327 -5.60 1.46 -21.39
CA ILE A 327 -4.47 2.17 -20.79
C ILE A 327 -4.16 3.48 -21.53
N ASN A 328 -3.97 4.56 -20.77
CA ASN A 328 -3.47 5.83 -21.29
C ASN A 328 -2.09 6.15 -20.67
N ILE A 329 -1.08 6.36 -21.51
CA ILE A 329 0.29 6.71 -21.10
C ILE A 329 0.68 7.98 -21.88
N THR A 330 0.52 9.15 -21.25
CA THR A 330 0.69 10.44 -21.90
C THR A 330 1.43 11.46 -21.05
N GLY A 331 2.12 12.40 -21.71
CA GLY A 331 2.80 13.51 -21.03
C GLY A 331 3.97 13.12 -20.13
N ASN A 332 4.42 11.85 -20.15
CA ASN A 332 5.54 11.43 -19.33
C ASN A 332 6.88 11.81 -19.98
N THR A 333 7.91 11.94 -19.13
CA THR A 333 9.29 12.16 -19.58
C THR A 333 10.13 10.94 -19.17
N PHE A 334 10.80 10.34 -20.14
CA PHE A 334 11.69 9.20 -19.97
C PHE A 334 13.13 9.60 -20.31
N THR A 335 14.03 9.49 -19.33
CA THR A 335 15.45 9.84 -19.52
C THR A 335 16.35 8.79 -18.89
N LYS A 336 17.35 8.31 -19.62
CA LYS A 336 18.30 7.28 -19.16
C LYS A 336 17.60 5.99 -18.69
N ILE A 337 16.70 5.48 -19.53
CA ILE A 337 16.08 4.18 -19.28
C ILE A 337 16.95 3.11 -19.93
N LYS A 338 17.30 2.06 -19.19
CA LYS A 338 18.23 1.04 -19.67
C LYS A 338 17.73 0.31 -20.92
N ARG A 339 16.44 0.09 -21.02
CA ARG A 339 15.74 -0.58 -22.12
C ARG A 339 14.63 0.31 -22.67
N ASN A 340 13.68 -0.26 -23.42
CA ASN A 340 12.52 0.49 -23.91
C ASN A 340 11.78 1.20 -22.77
N PRO A 341 11.45 2.49 -22.88
CA PRO A 341 10.69 3.19 -21.85
C PRO A 341 9.37 2.48 -21.46
N VAL A 342 8.62 2.02 -22.46
CA VAL A 342 7.37 1.27 -22.28
C VAL A 342 7.53 -0.10 -22.93
N TYR A 343 7.24 -1.17 -22.19
CA TYR A 343 7.32 -2.54 -22.69
C TYR A 343 6.24 -3.43 -22.09
N PHE A 344 5.38 -3.96 -22.95
CA PHE A 344 4.34 -4.89 -22.55
C PHE A 344 4.52 -6.25 -23.22
N CYS A 345 4.34 -7.29 -22.46
CA CYS A 345 4.46 -8.65 -22.97
C CYS A 345 3.48 -9.59 -22.25
N ILE A 346 3.33 -10.78 -22.80
CA ILE A 346 2.55 -11.85 -22.16
C ILE A 346 3.20 -12.18 -20.81
N GLN A 347 2.42 -12.15 -19.75
CA GLN A 347 2.87 -12.44 -18.39
C GLN A 347 2.34 -13.79 -17.91
N GLN A 348 3.13 -14.42 -17.06
CA GLN A 348 2.76 -15.62 -16.33
C GLN A 348 3.17 -15.46 -14.87
N ASN A 349 2.31 -15.88 -13.92
CA ASN A 349 2.68 -15.87 -12.50
C ASN A 349 3.90 -16.79 -12.28
N VAL A 350 4.98 -16.22 -11.75
CA VAL A 350 6.22 -16.95 -11.47
C VAL A 350 6.26 -17.34 -10.00
N GLY A 351 6.50 -18.64 -9.74
CA GLY A 351 6.76 -19.12 -8.37
C GLY A 351 5.58 -19.03 -7.40
N GLY A 352 4.35 -18.94 -7.90
CA GLY A 352 3.18 -18.68 -7.08
C GLY A 352 2.23 -19.86 -6.89
N GLY A 353 2.47 -21.00 -7.54
CA GLY A 353 1.59 -22.17 -7.41
C GLY A 353 0.19 -21.98 -7.99
N SER A 354 -0.07 -20.91 -8.74
CA SER A 354 -1.34 -20.72 -9.43
C SER A 354 -1.31 -21.34 -10.82
N ASN A 355 -2.36 -22.09 -11.15
CA ASN A 355 -2.56 -22.64 -12.50
C ASN A 355 -3.27 -21.66 -13.44
N TYR A 356 -3.09 -20.36 -13.21
CA TYR A 356 -3.70 -19.33 -14.03
C TYR A 356 -3.11 -19.28 -15.42
N LYS A 357 -3.98 -19.09 -16.42
CA LYS A 357 -3.56 -18.92 -17.81
C LYS A 357 -2.70 -17.66 -17.95
N LYS A 358 -1.80 -17.65 -18.92
CA LYS A 358 -1.02 -16.48 -19.29
C LYS A 358 -1.93 -15.29 -19.59
N VAL A 359 -1.51 -14.09 -19.26
CA VAL A 359 -2.25 -12.85 -19.54
C VAL A 359 -1.52 -12.03 -20.60
N GLY A 360 -2.26 -11.64 -21.62
CA GLY A 360 -1.80 -10.79 -22.71
C GLY A 360 -2.23 -9.34 -22.53
N MET A 361 -2.24 -8.59 -23.64
CA MET A 361 -2.61 -7.17 -23.68
C MET A 361 -3.74 -6.99 -24.68
N LYS A 362 -4.64 -6.05 -24.38
CA LYS A 362 -5.62 -5.52 -25.32
C LYS A 362 -5.39 -4.01 -25.41
N ILE A 363 -4.48 -3.61 -26.26
CA ILE A 363 -4.10 -2.21 -26.51
C ILE A 363 -4.56 -1.85 -27.92
N THR A 364 -5.30 -0.77 -28.04
CA THR A 364 -5.82 -0.27 -29.31
C THR A 364 -4.76 0.53 -30.07
N LYS A 365 -5.05 0.83 -31.35
CA LYS A 365 -4.19 1.71 -32.15
C LYS A 365 -4.19 3.13 -31.60
N GLU A 366 -5.32 3.62 -31.10
CA GLU A 366 -5.49 4.93 -30.49
C GLU A 366 -4.66 5.06 -29.22
N GLU A 367 -4.69 4.05 -28.34
CA GLU A 367 -3.86 3.98 -27.13
C GLU A 367 -2.37 3.95 -27.49
N THR A 368 -1.99 3.20 -28.51
CA THR A 368 -0.59 3.18 -28.99
C THR A 368 -0.17 4.54 -29.55
N LYS A 369 -1.05 5.21 -30.29
CA LYS A 369 -0.80 6.55 -30.82
C LYS A 369 -0.64 7.58 -29.69
N ALA A 370 -1.48 7.51 -28.67
CA ALA A 370 -1.39 8.38 -27.49
C ALA A 370 -0.05 8.27 -26.75
N MET A 371 0.60 7.09 -26.80
CA MET A 371 1.93 6.91 -26.19
C MET A 371 3.02 7.73 -26.88
N LEU A 372 2.80 8.23 -28.10
CA LEU A 372 3.73 9.13 -28.79
C LEU A 372 3.79 10.53 -28.15
N ASP A 373 2.82 10.91 -27.32
CA ASP A 373 2.80 12.17 -26.56
C ASP A 373 3.75 12.16 -25.34
N ASN A 374 4.72 11.27 -25.31
CA ASN A 374 5.72 11.19 -24.26
C ASN A 374 7.08 11.69 -24.79
N LYS A 375 7.87 12.29 -23.88
CA LYS A 375 9.22 12.76 -24.20
C LYS A 375 10.25 11.67 -23.86
N VAL A 376 11.08 11.30 -24.82
CA VAL A 376 12.08 10.22 -24.68
C VAL A 376 13.46 10.74 -25.01
N SER A 377 14.44 10.48 -24.12
CA SER A 377 15.85 10.85 -24.35
C SER A 377 16.78 9.84 -23.68
N ASP A 378 17.86 9.47 -24.36
CA ASP A 378 18.93 8.60 -23.83
C ASP A 378 18.36 7.27 -23.26
N CYS A 379 17.52 6.60 -24.04
CA CYS A 379 16.89 5.33 -23.67
C CYS A 379 17.38 4.20 -24.57
N GLY A 380 17.49 2.99 -23.99
CA GLY A 380 17.81 1.79 -24.76
C GLY A 380 16.64 1.32 -25.61
N TYR A 381 16.96 0.42 -26.52
CA TYR A 381 15.99 -0.30 -27.37
C TYR A 381 16.23 -1.80 -27.19
N ASP A 382 15.18 -2.60 -27.26
CA ASP A 382 15.25 -4.07 -27.24
C ASP A 382 15.14 -4.65 -28.64
#